data_7747331c5c4d366adde8683dbe486a8a
#
_entry.id   7747331c5c4d366adde8683dbe486a8a
#
_cell.length_a   1.000
_cell.length_b   1.000
_cell.length_c   1.000
_cell.angle_alpha   90.00
_cell.angle_beta   90.00
_cell.angle_gamma   90.00
#
_symmetry.space_group_name_H-M   'P 1'
#
loop_
_entity.id
_entity.type
_entity.pdbx_description
1 polymer ?
#
loop_
_entity_poly.entity_id
_entity_poly.type
_entity_poly.pdbx_seq_one_letter_code
_entity_poly.pdbx_strand_id
1 'polypeptide(L)'
;MKFKVNNNEVYASTGGRPFDKNKPLIIFVHGSGLTHMTWVLQTRYFAFHGYSVLAVDMPGHGLSSGESLKSIEDMADWVSDVIDAVEYKAVSYTHLTLPTNREV
;
A
#
# COMPACT_ATOMS: atom_id res chain seq x y z
N MET A 1 -4.34 -8.25 -4.95
CA MET A 1 -5.55 -7.87 -4.21
C MET A 1 -6.11 -6.60 -4.81
N LYS A 2 -7.39 -6.59 -5.10
CA LYS A 2 -8.06 -5.41 -5.66
C LYS A 2 -9.18 -4.98 -4.73
N PHE A 3 -9.36 -3.66 -4.60
CA PHE A 3 -10.42 -3.10 -3.77
C PHE A 3 -10.69 -1.69 -4.25
N LYS A 4 -11.68 -1.02 -3.65
CA LYS A 4 -12.05 0.34 -4.07
C LYS A 4 -11.78 1.33 -2.96
N VAL A 5 -11.24 2.47 -3.36
CA VAL A 5 -11.05 3.63 -2.48
C VAL A 5 -11.64 4.82 -3.21
N ASN A 6 -12.64 5.47 -2.62
CA ASN A 6 -13.32 6.64 -3.21
C ASN A 6 -13.78 6.36 -4.65
N ASN A 7 -14.37 5.18 -4.87
CA ASN A 7 -14.90 4.72 -6.17
C ASN A 7 -13.86 4.43 -7.23
N ASN A 8 -12.58 4.48 -6.90
CA ASN A 8 -11.52 4.11 -7.82
C ASN A 8 -10.96 2.74 -7.46
N GLU A 9 -10.58 1.97 -8.48
CA GLU A 9 -9.95 0.67 -8.23
C GLU A 9 -8.52 0.86 -7.76
N VAL A 10 -8.15 0.09 -6.74
CA VAL A 10 -6.80 0.07 -6.21
C VAL A 10 -6.28 -1.35 -6.28
N TYR A 11 -5.05 -1.48 -6.75
CA TYR A 11 -4.34 -2.75 -6.71
C TYR A 11 -3.26 -2.69 -5.63
N ALA A 12 -3.12 -3.78 -4.88
CA ALA A 12 -2.03 -3.92 -3.93
C ALA A 12 -1.48 -5.34 -4.00
N SER A 13 -0.16 -5.45 -4.01
CA SER A 13 0.49 -6.75 -3.87
C SER A 13 0.49 -7.13 -2.40
N THR A 14 0.19 -8.40 -2.12
CA THR A 14 0.22 -8.92 -0.76
C THR A 14 1.47 -9.77 -0.50
N GLY A 15 2.44 -9.71 -1.41
CA GLY A 15 3.75 -10.35 -1.23
C GLY A 15 3.74 -11.86 -1.38
N GLY A 16 2.69 -12.44 -1.94
CA GLY A 16 2.61 -13.88 -2.16
C GLY A 16 1.90 -14.65 -1.05
N ARG A 17 1.36 -13.96 -0.04
CA ARG A 17 0.55 -14.57 1.02
C ARG A 17 -0.77 -13.82 1.12
N PRO A 18 -1.86 -14.49 1.51
CA PRO A 18 -3.14 -13.81 1.65
C PRO A 18 -3.07 -12.70 2.71
N PHE A 19 -3.83 -11.63 2.47
CA PHE A 19 -3.97 -10.57 3.45
C PHE A 19 -4.67 -11.11 4.69
N ASP A 20 -4.10 -10.86 5.87
CA ASP A 20 -4.64 -11.35 7.14
C ASP A 20 -4.77 -10.16 8.09
N LYS A 21 -6.01 -9.84 8.45
CA LYS A 21 -6.32 -8.69 9.32
C LYS A 21 -5.77 -8.85 10.73
N ASN A 22 -5.39 -10.06 11.12
CA ASN A 22 -4.92 -10.35 12.48
C ASN A 22 -3.40 -10.25 12.61
N LYS A 23 -2.70 -9.96 11.52
CA LYS A 23 -1.25 -9.78 11.54
C LYS A 23 -0.89 -8.32 11.49
N PRO A 24 0.28 -7.93 12.02
CA PRO A 24 0.75 -6.55 11.84
C PRO A 24 0.84 -6.21 10.36
N LEU A 25 0.42 -5.01 10.03
CA LEU A 25 0.33 -4.56 8.64
C LEU A 25 1.47 -3.62 8.30
N ILE A 26 2.11 -3.86 7.15
CA ILE A 26 3.08 -2.95 6.56
C ILE A 26 2.52 -2.51 5.22
N ILE A 27 2.42 -1.21 5.01
CA ILE A 27 2.01 -0.64 3.73
C ILE A 27 3.23 -0.03 3.08
N PHE A 28 3.52 -0.47 1.84
CA PHE A 28 4.63 0.06 1.06
C PHE A 28 4.07 0.98 -0.01
N VAL A 29 4.59 2.21 -0.07
CA VAL A 29 4.15 3.22 -1.02
C VAL A 29 5.32 3.58 -1.93
N HIS A 30 5.10 3.45 -3.23
CA HIS A 30 6.15 3.72 -4.22
C HIS A 30 6.29 5.22 -4.49
N GLY A 31 7.38 5.59 -5.18
CA GLY A 31 7.59 6.96 -5.60
C GLY A 31 6.79 7.28 -6.88
N SER A 32 6.74 8.57 -7.20
CA SER A 32 6.03 9.05 -8.38
C SER A 32 6.61 8.39 -9.64
N GLY A 33 5.72 7.95 -10.52
CA GLY A 33 6.11 7.29 -11.77
C GLY A 33 6.50 5.83 -11.62
N LEU A 34 6.37 5.26 -10.42
CA LEU A 34 6.71 3.87 -10.15
C LEU A 34 5.44 3.06 -9.88
N THR A 35 5.61 1.83 -9.40
CA THR A 35 4.50 0.94 -9.09
C THR A 35 4.86 0.08 -7.89
N HIS A 36 3.91 -0.79 -7.49
CA HIS A 36 4.14 -1.76 -6.41
C HIS A 36 5.38 -2.62 -6.63
N MET A 37 5.84 -2.76 -7.88
CA MET A 37 7.02 -3.57 -8.18
C MET A 37 8.30 -3.03 -7.55
N THR A 38 8.32 -1.76 -7.18
CA THR A 38 9.46 -1.17 -6.45
C THR A 38 9.81 -1.97 -5.21
N TRP A 39 8.80 -2.57 -4.56
CA TRP A 39 8.95 -3.23 -3.27
C TRP A 39 8.87 -4.76 -3.35
N VAL A 40 9.05 -5.34 -4.54
CA VAL A 40 8.77 -6.77 -4.72
C VAL A 40 9.57 -7.67 -3.79
N LEU A 41 10.83 -7.35 -3.53
CA LEU A 41 11.66 -8.17 -2.65
C LEU A 41 11.27 -8.00 -1.19
N GLN A 42 11.04 -6.75 -0.78
CA GLN A 42 10.69 -6.43 0.60
C GLN A 42 9.32 -7.00 0.96
N THR A 43 8.34 -6.86 0.07
CA THR A 43 7.00 -7.37 0.35
C THR A 43 7.00 -8.88 0.51
N ARG A 44 7.76 -9.58 -0.33
CA ARG A 44 7.84 -11.02 -0.23
C ARG A 44 8.48 -11.44 1.10
N TYR A 45 9.55 -10.78 1.48
CA TYR A 45 10.23 -11.09 2.74
C TYR A 45 9.27 -10.96 3.92
N PHE A 46 8.62 -9.80 4.05
CA PHE A 46 7.77 -9.55 5.21
C PHE A 46 6.50 -10.39 5.19
N ALA A 47 5.94 -10.67 4.01
CA ALA A 47 4.75 -11.51 3.92
C ALA A 47 5.02 -12.92 4.44
N PHE A 48 6.25 -13.40 4.28
CA PHE A 48 6.63 -14.75 4.72
C PHE A 48 7.25 -14.75 6.11
N HIS A 49 7.25 -13.61 6.81
CA HIS A 49 7.82 -13.48 8.15
C HIS A 49 6.82 -12.90 9.15
N GLY A 50 5.54 -13.23 8.97
CA GLY A 50 4.52 -12.93 9.97
C GLY A 50 3.80 -11.63 9.82
N TYR A 51 3.95 -10.92 8.69
CA TYR A 51 3.27 -9.65 8.45
C TYR A 51 2.23 -9.79 7.35
N SER A 52 1.18 -8.98 7.43
CA SER A 52 0.37 -8.68 6.26
C SER A 52 0.99 -7.49 5.56
N VAL A 53 1.13 -7.57 4.24
CA VAL A 53 1.73 -6.49 3.48
C VAL A 53 0.78 -6.01 2.39
N LEU A 54 0.81 -4.71 2.14
CA LEU A 54 0.11 -4.10 1.02
C LEU A 54 1.09 -3.18 0.32
N ALA A 55 1.59 -3.61 -0.83
CA ALA A 55 2.36 -2.73 -1.69
C ALA A 55 1.38 -2.15 -2.70
N VAL A 56 0.89 -0.96 -2.41
CA VAL A 56 -0.19 -0.34 -3.17
C VAL A 56 0.34 0.34 -4.43
N ASP A 57 -0.46 0.31 -5.50
CA ASP A 57 -0.27 1.22 -6.62
C ASP A 57 -1.08 2.47 -6.30
N MET A 58 -0.42 3.61 -6.23
CA MET A 58 -1.10 4.88 -5.97
C MET A 58 -2.04 5.24 -7.11
N PRO A 59 -3.04 6.08 -6.86
CA PRO A 59 -3.96 6.49 -7.94
C PRO A 59 -3.21 6.95 -9.18
N GLY A 60 -3.66 6.47 -10.34
CA GLY A 60 -3.05 6.80 -11.62
C GLY A 60 -1.76 6.07 -11.91
N HIS A 61 -1.35 5.12 -11.07
CA HIS A 61 -0.11 4.34 -11.25
C HIS A 61 -0.43 2.85 -11.31
N GLY A 62 0.41 2.12 -12.06
CA GLY A 62 0.30 0.67 -12.14
C GLY A 62 -1.10 0.20 -12.52
N LEU A 63 -1.68 -0.64 -11.69
CA LEU A 63 -3.01 -1.22 -11.93
C LEU A 63 -4.12 -0.47 -11.19
N SER A 64 -3.82 0.66 -10.58
CA SER A 64 -4.82 1.49 -9.90
C SER A 64 -5.34 2.56 -10.82
N SER A 65 -6.63 2.89 -10.67
CA SER A 65 -7.26 3.95 -11.47
C SER A 65 -7.28 5.26 -10.68
N GLY A 66 -7.77 6.32 -11.33
CA GLY A 66 -7.93 7.62 -10.70
C GLY A 66 -6.82 8.58 -11.08
N GLU A 67 -6.90 9.78 -10.51
CA GLU A 67 -5.92 10.82 -10.76
C GLU A 67 -4.81 10.77 -9.72
N SER A 68 -3.59 11.11 -10.14
CA SER A 68 -2.45 11.13 -9.24
C SER A 68 -2.66 12.11 -8.10
N LEU A 69 -2.20 11.72 -6.92
CA LEU A 69 -2.26 12.59 -5.74
C LEU A 69 -1.23 13.70 -5.88
N LYS A 70 -1.54 14.85 -5.29
CA LYS A 70 -0.76 16.07 -5.56
C LYS A 70 -0.01 16.60 -4.35
N SER A 71 -0.22 16.01 -3.17
CA SER A 71 0.45 16.48 -1.97
C SER A 71 0.69 15.32 -1.02
N ILE A 72 1.59 15.54 -0.06
CA ILE A 72 1.86 14.57 1.00
C ILE A 72 0.60 14.39 1.87
N GLU A 73 -0.15 15.47 2.10
CA GLU A 73 -1.38 15.40 2.87
C GLU A 73 -2.40 14.51 2.18
N ASP A 74 -2.55 14.68 0.86
CA ASP A 74 -3.46 13.83 0.08
C ASP A 74 -3.03 12.37 0.15
N MET A 75 -1.73 12.12 0.11
CA MET A 75 -1.20 10.77 0.19
C MET A 75 -1.49 10.15 1.55
N ALA A 76 -1.32 10.90 2.63
CA ALA A 76 -1.60 10.41 3.97
C ALA A 76 -3.09 10.07 4.13
N ASP A 77 -3.96 10.95 3.64
CA ASP A 77 -5.40 10.71 3.67
C ASP A 77 -5.76 9.48 2.86
N TRP A 78 -5.16 9.32 1.68
CA TRP A 78 -5.42 8.17 0.84
C TRP A 78 -4.99 6.86 1.49
N VAL A 79 -3.85 6.85 2.17
CA VAL A 79 -3.38 5.65 2.88
C VAL A 79 -4.35 5.30 4.00
N SER A 80 -4.86 6.30 4.72
CA SER A 80 -5.88 6.08 5.73
C SER A 80 -7.13 5.45 5.11
N ASP A 81 -7.54 5.94 3.93
CA ASP A 81 -8.70 5.38 3.22
C ASP A 81 -8.43 3.94 2.78
N VAL A 82 -7.20 3.61 2.41
CA VAL A 82 -6.83 2.23 2.08
C VAL A 82 -7.02 1.32 3.28
N ILE A 83 -6.55 1.75 4.43
CA ILE A 83 -6.69 0.95 5.67
C ILE A 83 -8.16 0.69 5.96
N ASP A 84 -9.00 1.71 5.82
CA ASP A 84 -10.43 1.55 6.03
C ASP A 84 -11.05 0.61 4.98
N ALA A 85 -10.64 0.74 3.73
CA ALA A 85 -11.20 -0.06 2.64
C ALA A 85 -10.91 -1.54 2.80
N VAL A 86 -9.76 -1.91 3.35
CA VAL A 86 -9.43 -3.31 3.60
C VAL A 86 -9.91 -3.77 4.97
N GLU A 87 -10.62 -2.91 5.69
CA GLU A 87 -11.24 -3.21 6.99
C GLU A 87 -10.24 -3.66 8.05
N TYR A 88 -9.05 -3.12 8.02
CA TYR A 88 -8.04 -3.44 9.01
C TYR A 88 -8.36 -2.73 10.32
N LYS A 89 -8.47 -3.51 11.41
CA LYS A 89 -8.72 -2.94 12.73
C LYS A 89 -7.38 -2.71 13.39
N ALA A 90 -7.12 -1.48 13.78
CA ALA A 90 -5.82 -1.04 14.25
C ALA A 90 -5.54 -1.48 15.68
N VAL A 91 -5.68 -2.76 15.97
CA VAL A 91 -5.25 -3.34 17.24
C VAL A 91 -3.81 -3.81 17.17
N SER A 92 -3.22 -3.76 15.98
CA SER A 92 -1.85 -4.19 15.71
C SER A 92 -1.08 -3.00 15.14
N TYR A 93 0.20 -3.20 14.89
CA TYR A 93 1.04 -2.17 14.31
C TYR A 93 0.74 -1.97 12.84
N THR A 94 0.73 -0.72 12.42
CA THR A 94 0.72 -0.36 11.02
C THR A 94 1.99 0.43 10.73
N HIS A 95 2.75 -0.04 9.76
CA HIS A 95 3.97 0.63 9.35
C HIS A 95 3.82 1.10 7.92
N LEU A 96 4.15 2.37 7.69
CA LEU A 96 4.15 2.97 6.37
C LEU A 96 5.59 3.21 5.95
N THR A 97 6.00 2.58 4.85
CA THR A 97 7.35 2.73 4.34
C THR A 97 7.29 3.44 3.01
N LEU A 98 7.95 4.59 2.91
CA LEU A 98 8.04 5.38 1.69
C LEU A 98 9.39 5.19 1.05
N PRO A 99 9.49 5.36 -0.29
CA PRO A 99 10.80 5.38 -0.94
C PRO A 99 11.62 6.54 -0.43
N THR A 100 12.87 6.26 -0.12
CA THR A 100 13.76 7.33 0.29
C THR A 100 14.49 7.83 -0.92
N ASN A 101 14.40 8.91 -1.29
CA ASN A 101 15.07 9.41 -2.49
C ASN A 101 15.41 10.82 -2.40
N ARG A 102 15.55 10.62 -1.90
CA ARG A 102 15.49 11.55 -1.81
C ARG A 102 15.88 12.18 -2.21
N GLU A 103 15.96 12.26 -2.31
CA GLU A 103 15.97 12.81 -2.62
C GLU A 103 15.89 13.05 -2.88
N VAL A 104 15.88 12.89 -2.69
CA VAL A 104 15.52 13.10 -2.89
C VAL A 104 15.49 13.32 -3.01
#